data_8fe1e07bf8c1028a1c1b5f60d6aa0681
#
_entry.id   8fe1e07bf8c1028a1c1b5f60d6aa0681
#
_cell.length_a   1.000
_cell.length_b   1.000
_cell.length_c   1.000
_cell.angle_alpha   90.00
_cell.angle_beta   90.00
_cell.angle_gamma   90.00
#
_symmetry.space_group_name_H-M   'P 1'
#
loop_
_entity.id
_entity.type
_entity.pdbx_description
1 polymer ?
#
loop_
_entity_poly.entity_id
_entity_poly.type
_entity_poly.pdbx_seq_one_letter_code
_entity_poly.pdbx_strand_id
1 'polypeptide(L)'
;MHIARSLGGNGTHVTVEPRSEHADVGLKNMERARASWQEFPSHHHVHGPIEEVVDEIRTHSEFFDAIILDLPQHPTAINAVASLLGVGGRMACYCPVTSQVELAWEAAEDAGLSVEWAGELMERQWGKASKGGMRPVNGPFGHTAFLLIAQRTSIE
;
A
#
# COMPACT_ATOMS: atom_id res chain seq x y z
N MET A 1 1.62 1.69 -9.72
CA MET A 1 0.79 1.87 -10.93
C MET A 1 -0.67 2.16 -10.58
N HIS A 2 -1.39 1.28 -9.86
CA HIS A 2 -2.81 1.51 -9.52
C HIS A 2 -3.03 2.78 -8.68
N ILE A 3 -2.19 3.04 -7.70
CA ILE A 3 -2.22 4.26 -6.88
C ILE A 3 -2.09 5.50 -7.76
N ALA A 4 -1.06 5.53 -8.63
CA ALA A 4 -0.84 6.66 -9.54
C ALA A 4 -2.06 6.91 -10.45
N ARG A 5 -2.72 5.84 -10.91
CA ARG A 5 -3.93 5.96 -11.73
C ARG A 5 -5.12 6.52 -10.95
N SER A 6 -5.26 6.13 -9.69
CA SER A 6 -6.34 6.63 -8.80
C SER A 6 -6.17 8.10 -8.44
N LEU A 7 -4.92 8.58 -8.35
CA LEU A 7 -4.62 9.99 -8.05
C LEU A 7 -4.93 10.94 -9.21
N GLY A 8 -4.90 10.46 -10.46
CA GLY A 8 -5.07 11.32 -11.63
C GLY A 8 -3.98 12.39 -11.75
N GLY A 9 -4.29 13.49 -12.42
CA GLY A 9 -3.32 14.57 -12.71
C GLY A 9 -3.02 15.51 -11.53
N ASN A 10 -3.87 15.52 -10.50
CA ASN A 10 -3.76 16.51 -9.41
C ASN A 10 -3.13 15.95 -8.12
N GLY A 11 -2.80 14.66 -8.08
CA GLY A 11 -2.24 14.02 -6.90
C GLY A 11 -0.73 14.05 -6.86
N THR A 12 -0.18 13.85 -5.65
CA THR A 12 1.25 13.61 -5.43
C THR A 12 1.47 12.15 -5.04
N HIS A 13 2.35 11.47 -5.76
CA HIS A 13 2.71 10.07 -5.52
C HIS A 13 4.18 9.97 -5.16
N VAL A 14 4.48 9.60 -3.94
CA VAL A 14 5.84 9.33 -3.48
C VAL A 14 6.03 7.82 -3.37
N THR A 15 7.14 7.32 -3.92
CA THR A 15 7.55 5.92 -3.80
C THR A 15 8.90 5.82 -3.10
N VAL A 16 9.06 4.82 -2.25
CA VAL A 16 10.31 4.56 -1.51
C VAL A 16 10.76 3.14 -1.81
N GLU A 17 12.02 2.96 -2.19
CA GLU A 17 12.62 1.64 -2.42
C GLU A 17 14.13 1.71 -2.15
N PRO A 18 14.66 0.90 -1.19
CA PRO A 18 16.08 0.90 -0.87
C PRO A 18 16.95 0.15 -1.88
N ARG A 19 16.37 -0.74 -2.70
CA ARG A 19 17.10 -1.55 -3.68
C ARG A 19 17.10 -0.89 -5.05
N SER A 20 18.27 -0.45 -5.52
CA SER A 20 18.40 0.29 -6.78
C SER A 20 17.84 -0.44 -8.00
N GLU A 21 18.07 -1.75 -8.11
CA GLU A 21 17.56 -2.55 -9.22
C GLU A 21 16.02 -2.65 -9.24
N HIS A 22 15.37 -2.65 -8.07
CA HIS A 22 13.91 -2.63 -7.96
C HIS A 22 13.37 -1.23 -8.26
N ALA A 23 14.03 -0.19 -7.76
CA ALA A 23 13.71 1.20 -8.05
C ALA A 23 13.74 1.48 -9.57
N ASP A 24 14.79 1.04 -10.26
CA ASP A 24 14.94 1.19 -11.72
C ASP A 24 13.79 0.55 -12.51
N VAL A 25 13.35 -0.63 -12.11
CA VAL A 25 12.20 -1.29 -12.75
C VAL A 25 10.91 -0.51 -12.48
N GLY A 26 10.71 -0.07 -11.23
CA GLY A 26 9.58 0.75 -10.83
C GLY A 26 9.49 2.05 -11.63
N LEU A 27 10.60 2.80 -11.70
CA LEU A 27 10.70 4.06 -12.42
C LEU A 27 10.42 3.91 -13.91
N LYS A 28 11.01 2.89 -14.58
CA LYS A 28 10.72 2.60 -15.99
C LYS A 28 9.23 2.29 -16.23
N ASN A 29 8.56 1.60 -15.29
CA ASN A 29 7.14 1.35 -15.40
C ASN A 29 6.30 2.64 -15.21
N MET A 30 6.72 3.54 -14.32
CA MET A 30 6.08 4.84 -14.13
C MET A 30 6.24 5.74 -15.36
N GLU A 31 7.42 5.75 -15.99
CA GLU A 31 7.66 6.48 -17.24
C GLU A 31 6.76 5.99 -18.39
N ARG A 32 6.63 4.66 -18.54
CA ARG A 32 5.71 4.07 -19.54
C ARG A 32 4.26 4.47 -19.30
N ALA A 33 3.84 4.48 -18.03
CA ALA A 33 2.49 4.91 -17.67
C ALA A 33 2.29 6.40 -17.97
N ARG A 34 3.24 7.25 -17.60
CA ARG A 34 3.21 8.70 -17.91
C ARG A 34 3.09 8.96 -19.40
N ALA A 35 3.80 8.21 -20.22
CA ALA A 35 3.73 8.34 -21.68
C ALA A 35 2.41 7.86 -22.30
N SER A 36 1.66 7.00 -21.59
CA SER A 36 0.47 6.34 -22.11
C SER A 36 -0.85 6.89 -21.56
N TRP A 37 -0.84 7.58 -20.42
CA TRP A 37 -2.04 8.06 -19.75
C TRP A 37 -2.24 9.55 -20.03
N GLN A 38 -3.49 9.94 -20.16
CA GLN A 38 -3.88 11.35 -20.36
C GLN A 38 -3.55 12.21 -19.15
N GLU A 39 -3.70 11.64 -17.95
CA GLU A 39 -3.42 12.30 -16.68
C GLU A 39 -2.47 11.43 -15.85
N PHE A 40 -1.49 12.05 -15.24
CA PHE A 40 -0.49 11.37 -14.43
C PHE A 40 -0.13 12.27 -13.24
N PRO A 41 -0.07 11.72 -12.00
CA PRO A 41 0.24 12.50 -10.80
C PRO A 41 1.68 13.02 -10.83
N SER A 42 1.96 14.02 -10.01
CA SER A 42 3.33 14.34 -9.64
C SER A 42 3.95 13.12 -8.97
N HIS A 43 5.01 12.56 -9.55
CA HIS A 43 5.67 11.36 -9.02
C HIS A 43 7.09 11.67 -8.59
N HIS A 44 7.41 11.32 -7.35
CA HIS A 44 8.72 11.45 -6.73
C HIS A 44 9.18 10.08 -6.24
N HIS A 45 10.45 9.79 -6.42
CA HIS A 45 11.06 8.57 -5.91
C HIS A 45 12.15 8.93 -4.91
N VAL A 46 12.08 8.31 -3.74
CA VAL A 46 13.04 8.46 -2.66
C VAL A 46 13.79 7.14 -2.52
N HIS A 47 15.11 7.19 -2.54
CA HIS A 47 15.96 6.01 -2.45
C HIS A 47 16.48 5.84 -1.02
N GLY A 48 16.16 4.72 -0.40
CA GLY A 48 16.65 4.35 0.94
C GLY A 48 15.65 3.56 1.76
N PRO A 49 16.07 3.04 2.92
CA PRO A 49 15.16 2.47 3.91
C PRO A 49 14.18 3.52 4.41
N ILE A 50 12.91 3.14 4.60
CA ILE A 50 11.84 4.09 4.93
C ILE A 50 12.12 4.87 6.23
N GLU A 51 12.74 4.25 7.21
CA GLU A 51 13.09 4.85 8.49
C GLU A 51 14.19 5.92 8.41
N GLU A 52 14.99 5.92 7.33
CA GLU A 52 16.09 6.86 7.14
C GLU A 52 15.72 8.05 6.25
N VAL A 53 14.62 7.95 5.50
CA VAL A 53 14.26 8.92 4.45
C VAL A 53 13.00 9.73 4.74
N VAL A 54 12.47 9.67 5.96
CA VAL A 54 11.22 10.33 6.38
C VAL A 54 11.28 11.85 6.12
N ASP A 55 12.42 12.49 6.43
CA ASP A 55 12.57 13.94 6.24
C ASP A 55 12.57 14.31 4.75
N GLU A 56 13.15 13.47 3.88
CA GLU A 56 13.08 13.68 2.43
C GLU A 56 11.65 13.52 1.93
N ILE A 57 10.90 12.51 2.40
CA ILE A 57 9.49 12.33 2.06
C ILE A 57 8.66 13.58 2.42
N ARG A 58 8.90 14.19 3.57
CA ARG A 58 8.23 15.42 4.02
C ARG A 58 8.44 16.60 3.08
N THR A 59 9.53 16.64 2.32
CA THR A 59 9.76 17.71 1.35
C THR A 59 8.75 17.68 0.18
N HIS A 60 8.13 16.53 -0.08
CA HIS A 60 7.16 16.36 -1.17
C HIS A 60 5.71 16.58 -0.72
N SER A 61 5.40 16.31 0.55
CA SER A 61 4.11 16.63 1.17
C SER A 61 4.25 16.63 2.70
N GLU A 62 3.62 17.57 3.37
CA GLU A 62 3.56 17.61 4.83
C GLU A 62 2.76 16.43 5.40
N PHE A 63 1.64 16.11 4.73
CA PHE A 63 0.77 14.99 5.07
C PHE A 63 0.35 14.20 3.83
N PHE A 64 0.03 12.94 4.05
CA PHE A 64 -0.45 12.01 3.03
C PHE A 64 -1.85 11.50 3.39
N ASP A 65 -2.71 11.35 2.38
CA ASP A 65 -4.05 10.76 2.55
C ASP A 65 -4.00 9.24 2.63
N ALA A 66 -2.97 8.63 2.03
CA ALA A 66 -2.77 7.19 2.03
C ALA A 66 -1.29 6.81 2.06
N ILE A 67 -0.96 5.82 2.89
CA ILE A 67 0.36 5.19 2.95
C ILE A 67 0.15 3.68 2.75
N ILE A 68 0.89 3.07 1.82
CA ILE A 68 0.85 1.64 1.57
C ILE A 68 2.22 1.04 1.90
N LEU A 69 2.24 0.07 2.80
CA LEU A 69 3.44 -0.63 3.26
C LEU A 69 3.43 -2.07 2.71
N ASP A 70 4.32 -2.33 1.76
CA ASP A 70 4.61 -3.66 1.20
C ASP A 70 6.06 -4.02 1.52
N LEU A 71 6.32 -4.36 2.77
CA LEU A 71 7.66 -4.64 3.30
C LEU A 71 7.58 -5.61 4.50
N PRO A 72 8.66 -6.33 4.82
CA PRO A 72 8.60 -7.37 5.87
C PRO A 72 8.58 -6.84 7.31
N GLN A 73 9.05 -5.62 7.55
CA GLN A 73 9.25 -5.05 8.89
C GLN A 73 8.25 -3.92 9.17
N HIS A 74 6.95 -4.27 9.23
CA HIS A 74 5.87 -3.31 9.43
C HIS A 74 6.03 -2.44 10.68
N PRO A 75 6.37 -2.95 11.89
CA PRO A 75 6.46 -2.10 13.07
C PRO A 75 7.43 -0.93 12.91
N THR A 76 8.63 -1.18 12.40
CA THR A 76 9.62 -0.12 12.17
C THR A 76 9.12 0.92 11.18
N ALA A 77 8.53 0.47 10.07
CA ALA A 77 7.98 1.35 9.04
C ALA A 77 6.78 2.17 9.57
N ILE A 78 5.84 1.54 10.28
CA ILE A 78 4.67 2.21 10.86
C ILE A 78 5.13 3.33 11.79
N ASN A 79 6.04 3.04 12.73
CA ASN A 79 6.56 4.03 13.67
C ASN A 79 7.24 5.21 12.95
N ALA A 80 7.94 4.94 11.85
CA ALA A 80 8.61 5.98 11.08
C ALA A 80 7.63 6.91 10.36
N VAL A 81 6.54 6.39 9.79
CA VAL A 81 5.68 7.15 8.87
C VAL A 81 4.29 7.49 9.37
N ALA A 82 3.86 6.97 10.53
CA ALA A 82 2.52 7.23 11.06
C ALA A 82 2.23 8.73 11.19
N SER A 83 3.22 9.53 11.59
CA SER A 83 3.11 10.98 11.70
C SER A 83 2.96 11.71 10.36
N LEU A 84 3.25 11.06 9.25
CA LEU A 84 3.03 11.60 7.90
C LEU A 84 1.59 11.47 7.43
N LEU A 85 0.78 10.63 8.08
CA LEU A 85 -0.64 10.51 7.75
C LEU A 85 -1.41 11.77 8.21
N GLY A 86 -2.19 12.36 7.33
CA GLY A 86 -3.16 13.38 7.69
C GLY A 86 -4.33 12.81 8.48
N VAL A 87 -5.05 13.63 9.22
CA VAL A 87 -6.29 13.20 9.89
C VAL A 87 -7.30 12.73 8.84
N GLY A 88 -7.89 11.55 9.08
CA GLY A 88 -8.73 10.87 8.10
C GLY A 88 -7.97 10.01 7.09
N GLY A 89 -6.64 10.18 7.00
CA GLY A 89 -5.77 9.37 6.14
C GLY A 89 -5.67 7.92 6.59
N ARG A 90 -5.35 7.02 5.66
CA ARG A 90 -5.30 5.58 5.89
C ARG A 90 -3.96 4.97 5.55
N MET A 91 -3.53 4.05 6.39
CA MET A 91 -2.37 3.20 6.16
C MET A 91 -2.86 1.79 5.83
N ALA A 92 -2.32 1.19 4.77
CA ALA A 92 -2.57 -0.19 4.40
C ALA A 92 -1.26 -0.99 4.47
N CYS A 93 -1.26 -2.09 5.22
CA CYS A 93 -0.13 -3.00 5.33
C CYS A 93 -0.44 -4.30 4.56
N TYR A 94 0.45 -4.69 3.66
CA TYR A 94 0.39 -5.97 2.97
C TYR A 94 1.22 -7.00 3.72
N CYS A 95 0.56 -8.00 4.30
CA CYS A 95 1.16 -8.99 5.18
C CYS A 95 1.04 -10.39 4.59
N PRO A 96 2.15 -11.02 4.13
CA PRO A 96 2.14 -12.39 3.63
C PRO A 96 1.72 -13.46 4.65
N VAL A 97 1.90 -13.21 5.95
CA VAL A 97 1.58 -14.16 7.03
C VAL A 97 0.86 -13.47 8.19
N THR A 98 0.05 -14.24 8.94
CA THR A 98 -0.78 -13.72 10.04
C THR A 98 0.02 -13.07 11.16
N SER A 99 1.21 -13.59 11.48
CA SER A 99 2.08 -12.99 12.51
C SER A 99 2.52 -11.56 12.15
N GLN A 100 2.63 -11.22 10.86
CA GLN A 100 2.89 -9.86 10.44
C GLN A 100 1.67 -8.94 10.62
N VAL A 101 0.46 -9.48 10.49
CA VAL A 101 -0.78 -8.72 10.78
C VAL A 101 -0.85 -8.35 12.26
N GLU A 102 -0.55 -9.32 13.16
CA GLU A 102 -0.53 -9.07 14.60
C GLU A 102 0.47 -7.98 14.98
N LEU A 103 1.71 -8.08 14.49
CA LEU A 103 2.75 -7.08 14.73
C LEU A 103 2.41 -5.71 14.12
N ALA A 104 1.80 -5.67 12.94
CA ALA A 104 1.37 -4.43 12.32
C ALA A 104 0.19 -3.79 13.06
N TRP A 105 -0.71 -4.60 13.61
CA TRP A 105 -1.83 -4.14 14.44
C TRP A 105 -1.34 -3.44 15.69
N GLU A 106 -0.51 -4.13 16.49
CA GLU A 106 0.07 -3.57 17.72
C GLU A 106 0.84 -2.27 17.42
N ALA A 107 1.68 -2.27 16.39
CA ALA A 107 2.43 -1.08 16.02
C ALA A 107 1.55 0.08 15.54
N ALA A 108 0.42 -0.19 14.87
CA ALA A 108 -0.52 0.84 14.44
C ALA A 108 -1.22 1.49 15.65
N GLU A 109 -1.68 0.68 16.62
CA GLU A 109 -2.27 1.18 17.86
C GLU A 109 -1.27 1.97 18.71
N ASP A 110 -0.04 1.47 18.86
CA ASP A 110 1.04 2.16 19.56
C ASP A 110 1.41 3.51 18.92
N ALA A 111 1.26 3.61 17.59
CA ALA A 111 1.46 4.84 16.83
C ALA A 111 0.24 5.78 16.81
N GLY A 112 -0.81 5.49 17.59
CA GLY A 112 -2.02 6.29 17.69
C GLY A 112 -2.97 6.17 16.49
N LEU A 113 -2.84 5.11 15.69
CA LEU A 113 -3.77 4.81 14.60
C LEU A 113 -4.89 3.89 15.08
N SER A 114 -6.09 4.06 14.51
CA SER A 114 -7.23 3.16 14.75
C SER A 114 -7.28 2.10 13.65
N VAL A 115 -7.20 0.83 14.00
CA VAL A 115 -7.36 -0.26 13.02
C VAL A 115 -8.83 -0.36 12.64
N GLU A 116 -9.13 -0.11 11.36
CA GLU A 116 -10.48 -0.17 10.82
C GLU A 116 -10.83 -1.58 10.30
N TRP A 117 -9.85 -2.28 9.76
CA TRP A 117 -10.08 -3.58 9.14
C TRP A 117 -8.79 -4.40 9.06
N ALA A 118 -8.91 -5.70 9.28
CA ALA A 118 -7.86 -6.67 9.00
C ALA A 118 -8.47 -7.97 8.45
N GLY A 119 -7.84 -8.55 7.44
CA GLY A 119 -8.36 -9.77 6.82
C GLY A 119 -7.70 -10.11 5.49
N GLU A 120 -8.33 -11.00 4.76
CA GLU A 120 -7.95 -11.41 3.41
C GLU A 120 -9.13 -11.25 2.44
N LEU A 121 -8.83 -11.04 1.17
CA LEU A 121 -9.82 -11.03 0.10
C LEU A 121 -9.67 -12.30 -0.72
N MET A 122 -10.71 -13.12 -0.76
CA MET A 122 -10.73 -14.35 -1.54
C MET A 122 -11.66 -14.21 -2.75
N GLU A 123 -11.13 -14.44 -3.93
CA GLU A 123 -11.90 -14.52 -5.16
C GLU A 123 -12.33 -15.98 -5.41
N ARG A 124 -13.62 -16.19 -5.62
CA ARG A 124 -14.15 -17.48 -6.06
C ARG A 124 -14.64 -17.38 -7.48
N GLN A 125 -13.87 -17.89 -8.42
CA GLN A 125 -14.24 -17.89 -9.83
C GLN A 125 -15.40 -18.86 -10.09
N TRP A 126 -16.31 -18.43 -11.00
CA TRP A 126 -17.41 -19.22 -11.49
C TRP A 126 -17.22 -19.48 -12.98
N GLY A 127 -17.53 -20.71 -13.41
CA GLY A 127 -17.44 -21.14 -14.79
C GLY A 127 -18.75 -21.76 -15.26
N LYS A 128 -18.93 -21.77 -16.58
CA LYS A 128 -20.08 -22.45 -17.23
C LYS A 128 -19.88 -23.96 -17.17
N ALA A 129 -20.87 -24.67 -16.65
CA ALA A 129 -20.85 -26.13 -16.62
C ALA A 129 -21.21 -26.73 -17.99
N SER A 130 -20.60 -27.84 -18.37
CA SER A 130 -20.85 -28.53 -19.66
C SER A 130 -22.31 -28.97 -19.84
N LYS A 131 -23.02 -29.23 -18.75
CA LYS A 131 -24.44 -29.61 -18.73
C LYS A 131 -25.40 -28.42 -18.55
N GLY A 132 -24.89 -27.19 -18.68
CA GLY A 132 -25.63 -25.95 -18.44
C GLY A 132 -25.52 -25.46 -17.00
N GLY A 133 -25.83 -24.15 -16.80
CA GLY A 133 -25.71 -23.48 -15.50
C GLY A 133 -24.31 -22.97 -15.19
N MET A 134 -24.22 -22.19 -14.12
CA MET A 134 -22.97 -21.65 -13.57
C MET A 134 -22.62 -22.36 -12.27
N ARG A 135 -21.35 -22.65 -12.07
CA ARG A 135 -20.84 -23.23 -10.81
C ARG A 135 -19.47 -22.66 -10.46
N PRO A 136 -19.07 -22.68 -9.18
CA PRO A 136 -17.72 -22.38 -8.81
C PRO A 136 -16.72 -23.28 -9.55
N VAL A 137 -15.62 -22.69 -10.00
CA VAL A 137 -14.50 -23.45 -10.57
C VAL A 137 -13.82 -24.21 -9.43
N ASN A 138 -13.63 -25.51 -9.61
CA ASN A 138 -12.86 -26.32 -8.66
C ASN A 138 -11.38 -26.00 -8.85
N GLY A 139 -10.83 -25.20 -7.95
CA GLY A 139 -9.40 -24.88 -7.88
C GLY A 139 -8.98 -24.87 -6.41
N PRO A 140 -7.70 -25.09 -6.12
CA PRO A 140 -7.20 -24.85 -4.79
C PRO A 140 -7.43 -23.37 -4.45
N PHE A 141 -7.95 -23.10 -3.24
CA PHE A 141 -7.88 -21.75 -2.69
C PHE A 141 -6.39 -21.44 -2.53
N GLY A 142 -5.87 -20.58 -3.41
CA GLY A 142 -4.49 -20.11 -3.31
C GLY A 142 -4.32 -19.30 -2.02
N HIS A 143 -3.09 -19.25 -1.53
CA HIS A 143 -2.75 -18.31 -0.47
C HIS A 143 -2.89 -16.88 -1.01
N THR A 144 -3.69 -16.06 -0.35
CA THR A 144 -3.75 -14.62 -0.55
C THR A 144 -2.95 -13.95 0.56
N ALA A 145 -2.57 -12.71 0.36
CA ALA A 145 -1.99 -11.93 1.43
C ALA A 145 -3.09 -11.44 2.38
N PHE A 146 -2.71 -11.24 3.61
CA PHE A 146 -3.52 -10.52 4.58
C PHE A 146 -3.27 -9.03 4.44
N LEU A 147 -4.29 -8.24 4.71
CA LEU A 147 -4.22 -6.79 4.70
C LEU A 147 -4.65 -6.26 6.07
N LEU A 148 -4.01 -5.21 6.53
CA LEU A 148 -4.44 -4.41 7.65
C LEU A 148 -4.64 -2.98 7.17
N ILE A 149 -5.75 -2.36 7.56
CA ILE A 149 -6.05 -0.95 7.27
C ILE A 149 -6.25 -0.23 8.59
N ALA A 150 -5.45 0.80 8.82
CA ALA A 150 -5.54 1.67 9.98
C ALA A 150 -5.72 3.13 9.56
N GLN A 151 -6.41 3.92 10.36
CA GLN A 151 -6.73 5.33 10.11
C GLN A 151 -6.15 6.22 11.19
N ARG A 152 -5.70 7.40 10.81
CA ARG A 152 -5.42 8.48 11.75
C ARG A 152 -6.69 9.25 12.05
N THR A 153 -7.19 9.17 13.29
CA THR A 153 -8.45 9.78 13.70
C THR A 153 -8.26 11.15 14.38
N SER A 154 -7.08 11.43 14.93
CA SER A 154 -6.77 12.68 15.62
C SER A 154 -5.30 13.07 15.47
N ILE A 155 -4.98 14.33 15.77
CA ILE A 155 -3.62 14.81 15.99
C ILE A 155 -3.44 14.87 17.52
N GLU A 156 -2.92 13.82 18.10
CA GLU A 156 -2.35 13.85 19.46
C GLU A 156 -0.84 13.65 19.37
#